data_4ce5cd4cca877fc4e3388165fdaa9126
#
_entry.id   4ce5cd4cca877fc4e3388165fdaa9126
#
_cell.length_a   1.000
_cell.length_b   1.000
_cell.length_c   1.000
_cell.angle_alpha   90.00
_cell.angle_beta   90.00
_cell.angle_gamma   90.00
#
_symmetry.space_group_name_H-M   'P 1'
#
loop_
_entity.id
_entity.type
_entity.pdbx_description
1 polymer ?
#
loop_
_entity_poly.entity_id
_entity_poly.type
_entity_poly.pdbx_seq_one_letter_code
_entity_poly.pdbx_strand_id
1 'polypeptide(L)'
;MLIKRSKTVHKKALYIVFLCLSGILPTVLSFIPFENSFITFKSLDSAYHYVYGKSDMKLVVEGDDCDFVVGSQKDKYKVTYAFIPKTADGWKVSKNINAKRIIVQNYDFGFLDVYQSKGTKDYFITILNKTDKDLIISDKYNSEFEPLISGEDSLGQTYTTYYAHIPNFDSSYSLIVNGTEIVLQKP
;
A
#
# COMPACT_ATOMS: atom_id res chain seq x y z
N MET A 1 25.84 -56.62 17.95
CA MET A 1 24.55 -55.97 18.34
C MET A 1 24.53 -54.44 18.28
N LEU A 2 25.55 -53.77 17.75
CA LEU A 2 25.72 -52.29 17.75
C LEU A 2 25.24 -51.58 16.48
N ILE A 3 25.09 -52.28 15.38
CA ILE A 3 24.78 -51.63 14.06
C ILE A 3 23.29 -51.26 13.89
N LYS A 4 22.36 -51.92 14.62
CA LYS A 4 20.93 -51.63 14.53
C LYS A 4 20.48 -50.31 15.21
N ARG A 5 21.23 -49.82 16.23
CA ARG A 5 20.89 -48.58 16.94
C ARG A 5 21.20 -47.31 16.14
N SER A 6 22.22 -47.31 15.28
CA SER A 6 22.60 -46.14 14.47
C SER A 6 21.52 -45.76 13.44
N LYS A 7 20.96 -46.74 12.73
CA LYS A 7 19.94 -46.47 11.70
C LYS A 7 18.62 -45.88 12.25
N THR A 8 18.28 -46.21 13.50
CA THR A 8 17.05 -45.71 14.15
C THR A 8 17.20 -44.27 14.65
N VAL A 9 18.42 -43.90 15.08
CA VAL A 9 18.73 -42.52 15.52
C VAL A 9 18.71 -41.57 14.31
N HIS A 10 19.30 -41.97 13.19
CA HIS A 10 19.26 -41.13 11.96
C HIS A 10 17.86 -40.94 11.42
N LYS A 11 16.98 -41.95 11.46
CA LYS A 11 15.59 -41.81 11.05
C LYS A 11 14.81 -40.85 11.95
N LYS A 12 15.00 -40.90 13.27
CA LYS A 12 14.36 -39.98 14.21
C LYS A 12 14.86 -38.55 14.06
N ALA A 13 16.15 -38.36 13.87
CA ALA A 13 16.72 -37.02 13.58
C ALA A 13 16.18 -36.44 12.27
N LEU A 14 16.10 -37.24 11.22
CA LEU A 14 15.52 -36.82 9.94
C LEU A 14 14.03 -36.42 10.06
N TYR A 15 13.26 -37.15 10.86
CA TYR A 15 11.86 -36.84 11.13
C TYR A 15 11.69 -35.51 11.90
N ILE A 16 12.54 -35.26 12.89
CA ILE A 16 12.52 -34.01 13.67
C ILE A 16 12.90 -32.82 12.75
N VAL A 17 13.92 -32.98 11.92
CA VAL A 17 14.31 -31.93 10.94
C VAL A 17 13.19 -31.68 9.94
N PHE A 18 12.51 -32.69 9.45
CA PHE A 18 11.37 -32.56 8.55
C PHE A 18 10.18 -31.87 9.21
N LEU A 19 9.87 -32.20 10.48
CA LEU A 19 8.82 -31.54 11.27
C LEU A 19 9.17 -30.07 11.55
N CYS A 20 10.42 -29.76 11.89
CA CYS A 20 10.84 -28.37 12.07
C CYS A 20 10.76 -27.57 10.76
N LEU A 21 11.21 -28.14 9.65
CA LEU A 21 11.11 -27.51 8.34
C LEU A 21 9.66 -27.30 7.88
N SER A 22 8.77 -28.29 8.12
CA SER A 22 7.37 -28.18 7.77
C SER A 22 6.59 -27.17 8.62
N GLY A 23 7.05 -26.88 9.85
CA GLY A 23 6.46 -25.85 10.71
C GLY A 23 7.02 -24.43 10.44
N ILE A 24 8.32 -24.33 10.20
CA ILE A 24 9.00 -23.04 9.98
C ILE A 24 8.77 -22.51 8.55
N LEU A 25 8.79 -23.40 7.55
CA LEU A 25 8.67 -23.02 6.13
C LEU A 25 7.38 -22.27 5.83
N PRO A 26 6.17 -22.73 6.25
CA PRO A 26 4.93 -21.98 6.01
C PRO A 26 4.91 -20.62 6.70
N THR A 27 5.50 -20.52 7.89
CA THR A 27 5.55 -19.25 8.65
C THR A 27 6.48 -18.24 7.95
N VAL A 28 7.63 -18.68 7.51
CA VAL A 28 8.59 -17.82 6.77
C VAL A 28 8.01 -17.42 5.41
N LEU A 29 7.37 -18.34 4.70
CA LEU A 29 6.72 -18.08 3.41
C LEU A 29 5.53 -17.11 3.54
N SER A 30 4.88 -17.04 4.71
CA SER A 30 3.80 -16.06 4.96
C SER A 30 4.32 -14.63 5.12
N PHE A 31 5.57 -14.45 5.50
CA PHE A 31 6.18 -13.12 5.70
C PHE A 31 6.97 -12.61 4.49
N ILE A 32 7.44 -13.50 3.62
CA ILE A 32 8.14 -13.12 2.39
C ILE A 32 7.08 -13.11 1.27
N PRO A 33 7.02 -12.08 0.41
CA PRO A 33 6.16 -12.10 -0.77
C PRO A 33 6.76 -13.07 -1.82
N PHE A 34 6.82 -14.35 -1.45
CA PHE A 34 7.37 -15.44 -2.27
C PHE A 34 6.71 -15.49 -3.64
N GLU A 35 5.41 -15.19 -3.69
CA GLU A 35 4.64 -15.08 -4.93
C GLU A 35 5.26 -14.08 -5.91
N ASN A 36 5.82 -12.97 -5.41
CA ASN A 36 6.45 -11.95 -6.25
C ASN A 36 7.74 -12.42 -6.96
N SER A 37 8.33 -13.53 -6.52
CA SER A 37 9.47 -14.14 -7.22
C SER A 37 9.04 -14.87 -8.50
N PHE A 38 7.77 -15.29 -8.59
CA PHE A 38 7.28 -16.13 -9.68
C PHE A 38 6.11 -15.51 -10.45
N ILE A 39 5.35 -14.60 -9.81
CA ILE A 39 4.16 -14.00 -10.42
C ILE A 39 4.46 -12.57 -10.83
N THR A 40 4.21 -12.29 -12.10
CA THR A 40 4.19 -10.94 -12.68
C THR A 40 2.93 -10.80 -13.51
N PHE A 41 2.13 -9.78 -13.23
CA PHE A 41 0.91 -9.50 -13.96
C PHE A 41 1.18 -8.58 -15.14
N LYS A 42 0.49 -8.81 -16.24
CA LYS A 42 0.62 -7.97 -17.44
C LYS A 42 -0.24 -6.71 -17.38
N SER A 43 -1.14 -6.61 -16.41
CA SER A 43 -1.95 -5.42 -16.18
C SER A 43 -2.08 -5.14 -14.67
N LEU A 44 -2.21 -3.87 -14.34
CA LEU A 44 -2.51 -3.40 -12.97
C LEU A 44 -3.82 -4.00 -12.46
N ASP A 45 -4.84 -4.06 -13.31
CA ASP A 45 -6.15 -4.65 -13.01
C ASP A 45 -6.03 -6.09 -12.53
N SER A 46 -5.27 -6.92 -13.24
CA SER A 46 -5.04 -8.32 -12.86
C SER A 46 -4.28 -8.44 -11.54
N ALA A 47 -3.29 -7.58 -11.29
CA ALA A 47 -2.54 -7.56 -10.05
C ALA A 47 -3.42 -7.13 -8.86
N TYR A 48 -4.27 -6.13 -9.06
CA TYR A 48 -5.21 -5.65 -8.05
C TYR A 48 -6.25 -6.72 -7.70
N HIS A 49 -6.93 -7.28 -8.71
CA HIS A 49 -7.99 -8.25 -8.49
C HIS A 49 -7.49 -9.60 -7.96
N TYR A 50 -6.23 -9.94 -8.16
CA TYR A 50 -5.62 -11.12 -7.54
C TYR A 50 -5.68 -11.06 -6.00
N VAL A 51 -5.49 -9.87 -5.43
CA VAL A 51 -5.48 -9.67 -3.96
C VAL A 51 -6.86 -9.26 -3.44
N TYR A 52 -7.53 -8.35 -4.14
CA TYR A 52 -8.75 -7.69 -3.66
C TYR A 52 -10.03 -8.25 -4.29
N GLY A 53 -9.91 -9.29 -5.13
CA GLY A 53 -11.04 -10.01 -5.72
C GLY A 53 -11.94 -9.09 -6.54
N LYS A 54 -13.22 -9.04 -6.21
CA LYS A 54 -14.24 -8.25 -6.93
C LYS A 54 -14.38 -6.79 -6.45
N SER A 55 -13.37 -6.26 -5.75
CA SER A 55 -13.36 -4.84 -5.38
C SER A 55 -13.24 -3.98 -6.63
N ASP A 56 -14.02 -2.89 -6.71
CA ASP A 56 -13.91 -1.94 -7.81
C ASP A 56 -12.70 -1.02 -7.60
N MET A 57 -11.84 -0.88 -8.60
CA MET A 57 -10.85 0.20 -8.65
C MET A 57 -11.58 1.52 -8.93
N LYS A 58 -11.35 2.53 -8.11
CA LYS A 58 -11.98 3.86 -8.24
C LYS A 58 -11.01 4.90 -8.76
N LEU A 59 -9.76 4.80 -8.35
CA LEU A 59 -8.71 5.74 -8.74
C LEU A 59 -7.37 5.00 -8.77
N VAL A 60 -6.52 5.38 -9.70
CA VAL A 60 -5.12 4.97 -9.77
C VAL A 60 -4.26 6.22 -9.76
N VAL A 61 -3.35 6.30 -8.80
CA VAL A 61 -2.29 7.31 -8.76
C VAL A 61 -0.99 6.63 -9.15
N GLU A 62 -0.48 6.97 -10.32
CA GLU A 62 0.74 6.37 -10.84
C GLU A 62 1.97 6.93 -10.10
N GLY A 63 2.86 6.06 -9.65
CA GLY A 63 4.19 6.40 -9.15
C GLY A 63 5.28 5.88 -10.07
N ASP A 64 6.55 6.03 -9.70
CA ASP A 64 7.67 5.57 -10.52
C ASP A 64 7.82 4.04 -10.48
N ASP A 65 7.89 3.47 -9.29
CA ASP A 65 8.11 2.04 -9.02
C ASP A 65 6.89 1.34 -8.41
N CYS A 66 5.83 2.08 -8.10
CA CYS A 66 4.64 1.56 -7.42
C CYS A 66 3.40 2.37 -7.79
N ASP A 67 2.31 1.69 -8.14
CA ASP A 67 1.03 2.34 -8.34
C ASP A 67 0.20 2.27 -7.04
N PHE A 68 -0.43 3.38 -6.67
CA PHE A 68 -1.36 3.48 -5.56
C PHE A 68 -2.80 3.41 -6.08
N VAL A 69 -3.51 2.36 -5.71
CA VAL A 69 -4.88 2.11 -6.14
C VAL A 69 -5.84 2.34 -4.98
N VAL A 70 -6.81 3.19 -5.19
CA VAL A 70 -7.95 3.38 -4.30
C VAL A 70 -9.12 2.57 -4.81
N GLY A 71 -9.62 1.67 -3.98
CA GLY A 71 -10.72 0.81 -4.34
C GLY A 71 -11.86 0.82 -3.32
N SER A 72 -12.98 0.22 -3.68
CA SER A 72 -14.11 0.03 -2.78
C SER A 72 -14.67 -1.39 -2.89
N GLN A 73 -15.09 -1.97 -1.77
CA GLN A 73 -15.87 -3.21 -1.76
C GLN A 73 -17.36 -2.88 -1.86
N LYS A 74 -18.07 -3.51 -2.82
CA LYS A 74 -19.50 -3.24 -3.10
C LYS A 74 -20.42 -3.34 -1.86
N ASP A 75 -20.11 -4.23 -0.92
CA ASP A 75 -20.98 -4.51 0.24
C ASP A 75 -20.50 -3.84 1.54
N LYS A 76 -19.43 -3.08 1.47
CA LYS A 76 -18.85 -2.40 2.64
C LYS A 76 -18.38 -1.03 2.17
N TYR A 77 -18.87 0.02 2.78
CA TYR A 77 -18.37 1.40 2.63
C TYR A 77 -16.88 1.54 3.02
N LYS A 78 -16.09 0.54 2.69
CA LYS A 78 -14.68 0.43 3.05
C LYS A 78 -13.82 0.74 1.84
N VAL A 79 -13.19 1.90 1.91
CA VAL A 79 -12.11 2.26 0.99
C VAL A 79 -10.92 1.33 1.26
N THR A 80 -10.38 0.75 0.20
CA THR A 80 -9.16 -0.06 0.25
C THR A 80 -8.03 0.69 -0.43
N TYR A 81 -6.88 0.72 0.21
CA TYR A 81 -5.64 1.28 -0.33
C TYR A 81 -4.70 0.13 -0.70
N ALA A 82 -4.35 0.06 -1.97
CA ALA A 82 -3.43 -0.93 -2.50
C ALA A 82 -2.20 -0.25 -3.08
N PHE A 83 -1.02 -0.70 -2.66
CA PHE A 83 0.26 -0.25 -3.20
C PHE A 83 0.85 -1.40 -4.00
N ILE A 84 0.87 -1.28 -5.33
CA ILE A 84 1.18 -2.35 -6.26
C ILE A 84 2.52 -2.06 -6.93
N PRO A 85 3.59 -2.79 -6.55
CA PRO A 85 4.91 -2.55 -7.13
C PRO A 85 4.93 -2.82 -8.63
N LYS A 86 5.62 -1.93 -9.37
CA LYS A 86 5.89 -2.05 -10.81
C LYS A 86 7.30 -2.56 -11.07
N THR A 87 7.47 -3.23 -12.18
CA THR A 87 8.77 -3.64 -12.72
C THR A 87 8.74 -3.48 -14.24
N ALA A 88 9.89 -3.59 -14.90
CA ALA A 88 9.95 -3.55 -16.36
C ALA A 88 9.04 -4.62 -17.04
N ASP A 89 8.78 -5.74 -16.35
CA ASP A 89 7.98 -6.84 -16.89
C ASP A 89 6.47 -6.76 -16.56
N GLY A 90 6.06 -5.81 -15.69
CA GLY A 90 4.68 -5.64 -15.25
C GLY A 90 4.54 -5.42 -13.75
N TRP A 91 3.40 -5.79 -13.19
CA TRP A 91 3.04 -5.53 -11.81
C TRP A 91 3.22 -6.76 -10.92
N LYS A 92 3.58 -6.52 -9.66
CA LYS A 92 3.75 -7.55 -8.63
C LYS A 92 2.54 -7.63 -7.71
N VAL A 93 2.49 -8.67 -6.88
CA VAL A 93 1.41 -8.84 -5.90
C VAL A 93 1.46 -7.72 -4.86
N SER A 94 0.35 -7.03 -4.67
CA SER A 94 0.18 -6.09 -3.56
C SER A 94 -0.13 -6.86 -2.28
N LYS A 95 0.60 -6.55 -1.19
CA LYS A 95 0.24 -6.98 0.16
C LYS A 95 0.08 -5.74 1.03
N ASN A 96 -0.75 -5.79 2.06
CA ASN A 96 -0.99 -4.69 2.99
C ASN A 96 0.28 -4.13 3.65
N ILE A 97 1.38 -4.87 3.56
CA ILE A 97 2.70 -4.50 4.08
C ILE A 97 3.54 -3.67 3.11
N ASN A 98 3.06 -3.44 1.89
CA ASN A 98 3.83 -2.75 0.84
C ASN A 98 3.94 -1.24 1.05
N ALA A 99 3.23 -0.67 2.01
CA ALA A 99 3.36 0.73 2.36
C ALA A 99 3.41 0.96 3.86
N LYS A 100 4.04 2.05 4.25
CA LYS A 100 4.06 2.57 5.61
C LYS A 100 3.48 3.98 5.61
N ARG A 101 2.48 4.23 6.44
CA ARG A 101 1.99 5.58 6.71
C ARG A 101 3.02 6.29 7.59
N ILE A 102 3.66 7.32 7.08
CA ILE A 102 4.79 7.97 7.73
C ILE A 102 4.44 9.33 8.35
N ILE A 103 3.43 10.01 7.81
CA ILE A 103 2.94 11.28 8.33
C ILE A 103 1.43 11.18 8.50
N VAL A 104 0.93 11.75 9.61
CA VAL A 104 -0.49 11.91 9.92
C VAL A 104 -0.65 13.27 10.56
N GLN A 105 -1.37 14.18 9.94
CA GLN A 105 -1.59 15.52 10.46
C GLN A 105 -3.06 15.92 10.32
N ASN A 106 -3.52 16.71 11.30
CA ASN A 106 -4.87 17.28 11.31
C ASN A 106 -4.79 18.77 10.98
N TYR A 107 -5.74 19.22 10.17
CA TYR A 107 -5.92 20.60 9.78
C TYR A 107 -7.40 20.97 9.85
N ASP A 108 -7.71 22.26 9.75
CA ASP A 108 -9.09 22.75 9.77
C ASP A 108 -9.95 22.16 8.63
N PHE A 109 -9.34 21.84 7.50
CA PHE A 109 -10.04 21.18 6.39
C PHE A 109 -10.21 19.66 6.60
N GLY A 110 -9.46 19.01 7.50
CA GLY A 110 -9.53 17.58 7.74
C GLY A 110 -8.18 16.92 8.02
N PHE A 111 -7.86 15.84 7.32
CA PHE A 111 -6.66 15.02 7.58
C PHE A 111 -5.73 14.97 6.36
N LEU A 112 -4.45 14.93 6.65
CA LEU A 112 -3.41 14.71 5.67
C LEU A 112 -2.55 13.52 6.10
N ASP A 113 -2.43 12.53 5.22
CA ASP A 113 -1.59 11.36 5.42
C ASP A 113 -0.56 11.27 4.30
N VAL A 114 0.65 10.80 4.64
CA VAL A 114 1.67 10.43 3.65
C VAL A 114 2.05 8.97 3.84
N TYR A 115 2.03 8.25 2.74
CA TYR A 115 2.41 6.85 2.65
C TYR A 115 3.72 6.73 1.88
N GLN A 116 4.63 5.93 2.41
CA GLN A 116 5.83 5.49 1.72
C GLN A 116 5.63 4.07 1.23
N SER A 117 5.80 3.83 -0.06
CA SER A 117 5.87 2.48 -0.60
C SER A 117 7.16 1.80 -0.14
N LYS A 118 7.06 0.56 0.34
CA LYS A 118 8.23 -0.18 0.83
C LYS A 118 9.05 -0.72 -0.33
N GLY A 119 10.36 -0.51 -0.25
CA GLY A 119 11.30 -0.98 -1.25
C GLY A 119 11.39 -0.10 -2.50
N THR A 120 10.67 1.02 -2.52
CA THR A 120 10.71 2.04 -3.58
C THR A 120 11.00 3.41 -2.99
N LYS A 121 11.13 4.42 -3.86
CA LYS A 121 11.21 5.83 -3.46
C LYS A 121 9.89 6.57 -3.61
N ASP A 122 8.81 5.86 -3.90
CA ASP A 122 7.50 6.45 -4.09
C ASP A 122 6.86 6.85 -2.77
N TYR A 123 6.32 8.05 -2.76
CA TYR A 123 5.49 8.59 -1.70
C TYR A 123 4.16 9.01 -2.28
N PHE A 124 3.10 8.78 -1.52
CA PHE A 124 1.75 9.16 -1.90
C PHE A 124 1.13 9.97 -0.77
N ILE A 125 0.47 11.04 -1.14
CA ILE A 125 -0.26 11.89 -0.20
C ILE A 125 -1.76 11.66 -0.37
N THR A 126 -2.48 11.67 0.75
CA THR A 126 -3.94 11.70 0.78
C THR A 126 -4.38 12.87 1.64
N ILE A 127 -5.31 13.68 1.14
CA ILE A 127 -5.84 14.84 1.84
C ILE A 127 -7.35 14.67 1.93
N LEU A 128 -7.85 14.29 3.10
CA LEU A 128 -9.28 14.18 3.36
C LEU A 128 -9.85 15.57 3.68
N ASN A 129 -10.70 16.04 2.82
CA ASN A 129 -11.45 17.28 3.00
C ASN A 129 -12.82 17.00 3.63
N LYS A 130 -13.06 17.60 4.78
CA LYS A 130 -14.33 17.54 5.51
C LYS A 130 -15.17 18.82 5.39
N THR A 131 -14.73 19.74 4.54
CA THR A 131 -15.46 20.99 4.31
C THR A 131 -16.32 20.87 3.07
N ASP A 132 -17.36 21.73 2.98
CA ASP A 132 -18.27 21.78 1.82
C ASP A 132 -17.64 22.46 0.60
N LYS A 133 -16.40 22.94 0.71
CA LYS A 133 -15.69 23.65 -0.36
C LYS A 133 -14.56 22.79 -0.89
N ASP A 134 -14.38 22.79 -2.19
CA ASP A 134 -13.22 22.17 -2.81
C ASP A 134 -11.93 22.82 -2.32
N LEU A 135 -10.88 22.01 -2.14
CA LEU A 135 -9.56 22.49 -1.81
C LEU A 135 -8.82 22.89 -3.10
N ILE A 136 -8.16 24.02 -3.04
CA ILE A 136 -7.18 24.45 -4.05
C ILE A 136 -5.82 23.97 -3.55
N ILE A 137 -5.26 22.94 -4.18
CA ILE A 137 -4.01 22.32 -3.77
C ILE A 137 -2.98 22.49 -4.87
N SER A 138 -1.78 22.86 -4.49
CA SER A 138 -0.62 22.95 -5.41
C SER A 138 0.68 22.67 -4.67
N ASP A 139 1.71 22.30 -5.40
CA ASP A 139 3.07 22.16 -4.92
C ASP A 139 4.08 22.72 -5.93
N LYS A 140 5.36 22.70 -5.59
CA LYS A 140 6.42 23.16 -6.48
C LYS A 140 6.73 22.23 -7.66
N TYR A 141 6.18 21.00 -7.65
CA TYR A 141 6.39 19.99 -8.69
C TYR A 141 5.24 19.93 -9.69
N ASN A 142 4.16 20.71 -9.47
CA ASN A 142 2.91 20.64 -10.24
C ASN A 142 2.30 19.25 -10.19
N SER A 143 2.34 18.59 -9.02
CA SER A 143 1.72 17.30 -8.81
C SER A 143 0.22 17.40 -9.05
N GLU A 144 -0.34 16.38 -9.69
CA GLU A 144 -1.78 16.30 -9.94
C GLU A 144 -2.48 15.72 -8.71
N PHE A 145 -3.37 16.48 -8.11
CA PHE A 145 -4.18 16.08 -6.95
C PHE A 145 -5.55 15.63 -7.41
N GLU A 146 -5.69 14.31 -7.56
CA GLU A 146 -6.90 13.67 -8.04
C GLU A 146 -7.99 13.60 -6.96
N PRO A 147 -9.15 14.27 -7.14
CA PRO A 147 -10.25 14.21 -6.19
C PRO A 147 -11.07 12.93 -6.36
N LEU A 148 -11.44 12.33 -5.25
CA LEU A 148 -12.40 11.24 -5.20
C LEU A 148 -13.38 11.45 -4.05
N ILE A 149 -14.68 11.40 -4.33
CA ILE A 149 -15.71 11.42 -3.30
C ILE A 149 -15.65 10.10 -2.53
N SER A 150 -15.29 10.18 -1.24
CA SER A 150 -14.95 9.02 -0.41
C SER A 150 -16.14 8.43 0.34
N GLY A 151 -17.28 9.10 0.36
CA GLY A 151 -18.48 8.65 1.06
C GLY A 151 -19.26 9.77 1.74
N GLU A 152 -20.30 9.37 2.47
CA GLU A 152 -21.09 10.25 3.32
C GLU A 152 -20.93 9.82 4.78
N ASP A 153 -20.95 10.77 5.69
CA ASP A 153 -21.03 10.47 7.11
C ASP A 153 -22.48 10.17 7.54
N SER A 154 -22.67 9.91 8.84
CA SER A 154 -24.00 9.65 9.43
C SER A 154 -24.95 10.88 9.37
N LEU A 155 -24.43 12.04 9.02
CA LEU A 155 -25.17 13.30 8.86
C LEU A 155 -25.44 13.65 7.39
N GLY A 156 -25.01 12.79 6.44
CA GLY A 156 -25.15 13.02 5.00
C GLY A 156 -24.10 13.99 4.45
N GLN A 157 -23.02 14.30 5.19
CA GLN A 157 -21.93 15.11 4.66
C GLN A 157 -21.01 14.25 3.78
N THR A 158 -20.77 14.71 2.57
CA THR A 158 -19.83 14.09 1.65
C THR A 158 -18.41 14.52 1.97
N TYR A 159 -17.48 13.55 1.91
CA TYR A 159 -16.04 13.81 2.02
C TYR A 159 -15.37 13.68 0.66
N THR A 160 -14.57 14.65 0.32
CA THR A 160 -13.67 14.55 -0.85
C THR A 160 -12.27 14.24 -0.35
N THR A 161 -11.64 13.20 -0.89
CA THR A 161 -10.24 12.92 -0.64
C THR A 161 -9.45 13.17 -1.90
N TYR A 162 -8.38 13.92 -1.77
CA TYR A 162 -7.44 14.20 -2.85
C TYR A 162 -6.24 13.28 -2.72
N TYR A 163 -5.75 12.78 -3.85
CA TYR A 163 -4.65 11.82 -3.92
C TYR A 163 -3.60 12.32 -4.91
N ALA A 164 -2.33 12.22 -4.54
CA ALA A 164 -1.23 12.53 -5.44
C ALA A 164 0.01 11.67 -5.17
N HIS A 165 0.82 11.47 -6.20
CA HIS A 165 2.19 10.99 -6.08
C HIS A 165 3.11 12.16 -5.72
N ILE A 166 4.03 11.97 -4.79
CA ILE A 166 5.07 12.92 -4.44
C ILE A 166 6.36 12.49 -5.12
N PRO A 167 6.79 13.18 -6.18
CA PRO A 167 7.92 12.73 -7.01
C PRO A 167 9.27 12.87 -6.32
N ASN A 168 9.37 13.73 -5.31
CA ASN A 168 10.60 13.96 -4.56
C ASN A 168 10.29 14.37 -3.12
N PHE A 169 10.57 13.48 -2.19
CA PHE A 169 10.43 13.73 -0.76
C PHE A 169 11.73 13.35 -0.03
N ASP A 170 12.72 14.27 -0.08
CA ASP A 170 14.01 14.05 0.56
C ASP A 170 13.94 14.25 2.08
N SER A 171 14.05 15.49 2.57
CA SER A 171 13.94 15.84 3.99
C SER A 171 12.61 16.50 4.33
N SER A 172 12.05 17.26 3.39
CA SER A 172 10.77 17.95 3.52
C SER A 172 10.05 18.05 2.19
N TYR A 173 8.73 18.18 2.26
CA TYR A 173 7.87 18.44 1.13
C TYR A 173 6.89 19.55 1.49
N SER A 174 6.74 20.52 0.59
CA SER A 174 5.89 21.69 0.81
C SER A 174 4.73 21.70 -0.18
N LEU A 175 3.53 21.91 0.31
CA LEU A 175 2.34 22.11 -0.52
C LEU A 175 1.58 23.35 -0.03
N ILE A 176 0.76 23.90 -0.91
CA ILE A 176 -0.13 25.03 -0.61
C ILE A 176 -1.56 24.51 -0.68
N VAL A 177 -2.30 24.68 0.41
CA VAL A 177 -3.73 24.34 0.49
C VAL A 177 -4.50 25.62 0.78
N ASN A 178 -5.40 26.02 -0.11
CA ASN A 178 -6.18 27.25 0.00
C ASN A 178 -5.32 28.51 0.31
N GLY A 179 -4.12 28.57 -0.28
CA GLY A 179 -3.17 29.68 -0.08
C GLY A 179 -2.33 29.58 1.19
N THR A 180 -2.52 28.54 2.02
CA THR A 180 -1.69 28.30 3.22
C THR A 180 -0.62 27.28 2.92
N GLU A 181 0.65 27.62 3.19
CA GLU A 181 1.75 26.69 3.03
C GLU A 181 1.79 25.67 4.16
N ILE A 182 1.90 24.41 3.80
CA ILE A 182 2.06 23.25 4.69
C ILE A 182 3.40 22.60 4.39
N VAL A 183 4.27 22.53 5.41
CA VAL A 183 5.58 21.91 5.30
C VAL A 183 5.54 20.56 6.04
N LEU A 184 5.71 19.49 5.29
CA LEU A 184 5.78 18.13 5.81
C LEU A 184 7.26 17.77 6.01
N GLN A 185 7.61 17.36 7.22
CA GLN A 185 8.96 16.89 7.56
C GLN A 185 8.99 15.37 7.49
N LYS A 186 10.00 14.82 6.85
CA LYS A 186 10.22 13.39 6.81
C LYS A 186 10.68 12.92 8.20
N PRO A 187 10.04 11.89 8.80
CA PRO A 187 10.40 11.37 10.11
C PRO A 187 11.74 10.63 10.11
#